data_093bd2da0e9cde20a9dafbea257f4b5b
#
_entry.id   093bd2da0e9cde20a9dafbea257f4b5b
#
_cell.length_a   1.000
_cell.length_b   1.000
_cell.length_c   1.000
_cell.angle_alpha   90.00
_cell.angle_beta   90.00
_cell.angle_gamma   90.00
#
_symmetry.space_group_name_H-M   'P 1'
#
loop_
_entity.id
_entity.type
_entity.pdbx_description
1 polymer ?
#
loop_
_entity_poly.entity_id
_entity_poly.type
_entity_poly.pdbx_seq_one_letter_code
_entity_poly.pdbx_strand_id
1 'polypeptide(L)'
;MSWYPVPIPSQAGRSVLVTGANAGLGFFTSARLARAGAHVTLSGRSAERLAAAVAAIRARMPRADVDSLVIDTSSLESVRVGAERLLDRAPLDAVVLNAGMVHTPAARLESVDGNELVLATNVLGHFALLAHVLPHLATGARLVTIGSLSTRLSTFRVDDLQLQRSYDAWRAYAQSKIASTSIAFELDRRLRRAAVDGAEAVGAASAMPRVHSLVAHPGYSISGRTPRVPGVNEPTRLDRFADALQAPFAQGKHRGAEPIVHAVVADDVEGGQFWGPQYATKGPPRLAMPTRTSRDPRVGARVWAFAEQATGLVLDPARVGS
;
A
#
# COMPACT_ATOMS: atom_id res chain seq x y z
N MET A 1 0.42 -20.12 16.69
CA MET A 1 1.09 -18.80 16.53
C MET A 1 0.02 -17.71 16.55
N SER A 2 0.27 -16.64 17.29
CA SER A 2 -0.63 -15.48 17.32
C SER A 2 -0.56 -14.74 15.98
N TRP A 3 -1.72 -14.23 15.47
CA TRP A 3 -1.74 -13.31 14.34
C TRP A 3 -1.20 -11.92 14.73
N TYR A 4 -1.08 -11.65 16.02
CA TYR A 4 -0.89 -10.34 16.61
C TYR A 4 0.28 -10.37 17.60
N PRO A 5 1.51 -10.34 17.06
CA PRO A 5 2.69 -10.51 17.90
C PRO A 5 2.94 -9.33 18.87
N VAL A 6 2.50 -8.12 18.53
CA VAL A 6 2.70 -6.92 19.33
C VAL A 6 1.38 -6.15 19.47
N PRO A 7 0.98 -5.69 20.66
CA PRO A 7 -0.14 -4.75 20.83
C PRO A 7 0.11 -3.45 20.08
N ILE A 8 -0.97 -2.81 19.60
CA ILE A 8 -0.94 -1.47 19.00
C ILE A 8 -1.96 -0.58 19.73
N PRO A 9 -1.80 0.75 19.66
CA PRO A 9 -2.75 1.70 20.26
C PRO A 9 -4.17 1.49 19.74
N SER A 10 -5.18 1.88 20.54
CA SER A 10 -6.58 1.86 20.12
C SER A 10 -6.77 2.64 18.82
N GLN A 11 -7.53 2.07 17.91
CA GLN A 11 -7.93 2.68 16.64
C GLN A 11 -9.44 2.88 16.56
N ALA A 12 -10.12 2.88 17.71
CA ALA A 12 -11.56 3.12 17.77
C ALA A 12 -11.92 4.47 17.13
N GLY A 13 -12.96 4.48 16.32
CA GLY A 13 -13.42 5.66 15.59
C GLY A 13 -12.63 6.00 14.32
N ARG A 14 -11.58 5.25 13.98
CA ARG A 14 -10.81 5.45 12.74
C ARG A 14 -11.31 4.56 11.62
N SER A 15 -11.33 5.11 10.40
CA SER A 15 -11.72 4.42 9.17
C SER A 15 -10.48 4.18 8.29
N VAL A 16 -10.25 2.92 7.89
CA VAL A 16 -9.04 2.52 7.14
C VAL A 16 -9.42 1.69 5.92
N LEU A 17 -8.91 2.11 4.75
CA LEU A 17 -8.97 1.32 3.52
C LEU A 17 -7.67 0.53 3.34
N VAL A 18 -7.78 -0.78 3.06
CA VAL A 18 -6.63 -1.62 2.72
C VAL A 18 -6.85 -2.29 1.37
N THR A 19 -6.05 -1.92 0.36
CA THR A 19 -6.14 -2.55 -0.96
C THR A 19 -5.43 -3.91 -0.99
N GLY A 20 -5.96 -4.87 -1.78
CA GLY A 20 -5.41 -6.23 -1.84
C GLY A 20 -5.50 -7.00 -0.51
N ALA A 21 -6.56 -6.74 0.27
CA ALA A 21 -6.70 -7.25 1.63
C ALA A 21 -7.29 -8.66 1.73
N ASN A 22 -7.62 -9.29 0.61
CA ASN A 22 -8.18 -10.65 0.57
C ASN A 22 -7.18 -11.75 0.98
N ALA A 23 -5.88 -11.45 1.05
CA ALA A 23 -4.84 -12.41 1.44
C ALA A 23 -3.56 -11.69 1.90
N GLY A 24 -2.60 -12.46 2.39
CA GLY A 24 -1.23 -12.02 2.60
C GLY A 24 -1.08 -10.85 3.58
N LEU A 25 -0.22 -9.90 3.23
CA LEU A 25 0.10 -8.74 4.07
C LEU A 25 -1.14 -7.88 4.34
N GLY A 26 -1.93 -7.60 3.30
CA GLY A 26 -3.16 -6.80 3.42
C GLY A 26 -4.16 -7.41 4.39
N PHE A 27 -4.37 -8.73 4.35
CA PHE A 27 -5.22 -9.42 5.30
C PHE A 27 -4.75 -9.27 6.75
N PHE A 28 -3.46 -9.51 7.02
CA PHE A 28 -2.94 -9.41 8.39
C PHE A 28 -2.87 -7.97 8.88
N THR A 29 -2.65 -7.00 8.00
CA THR A 29 -2.77 -5.56 8.31
C THR A 29 -4.19 -5.23 8.73
N SER A 30 -5.19 -5.60 7.91
CA SER A 30 -6.62 -5.39 8.20
C SER A 30 -7.05 -6.04 9.50
N ALA A 31 -6.68 -7.30 9.72
CA ALA A 31 -7.02 -8.02 10.94
C ALA A 31 -6.42 -7.39 12.20
N ARG A 32 -5.22 -6.80 12.13
CA ARG A 32 -4.59 -6.09 13.25
C ARG A 32 -5.28 -4.77 13.56
N LEU A 33 -5.59 -3.99 12.53
CA LEU A 33 -6.28 -2.70 12.68
C LEU A 33 -7.69 -2.90 13.22
N ALA A 34 -8.44 -3.87 12.69
CA ALA A 34 -9.77 -4.23 13.18
C ALA A 34 -9.75 -4.71 14.64
N ARG A 35 -8.72 -5.47 15.05
CA ARG A 35 -8.53 -5.87 16.44
C ARG A 35 -8.32 -4.67 17.37
N ALA A 36 -7.70 -3.62 16.90
CA ALA A 36 -7.48 -2.39 17.63
C ALA A 36 -8.71 -1.46 17.65
N GLY A 37 -9.81 -1.86 16.99
CA GLY A 37 -11.07 -1.13 17.00
C GLY A 37 -11.32 -0.23 15.80
N ALA A 38 -10.45 -0.25 14.76
CA ALA A 38 -10.73 0.49 13.54
C ALA A 38 -11.89 -0.14 12.75
N HIS A 39 -12.67 0.69 12.09
CA HIS A 39 -13.45 0.27 10.92
C HIS A 39 -12.48 0.03 9.76
N VAL A 40 -12.47 -1.18 9.18
CA VAL A 40 -11.56 -1.53 8.09
C VAL A 40 -12.32 -2.02 6.87
N THR A 41 -12.22 -1.26 5.78
CA THR A 41 -12.68 -1.69 4.46
C THR A 41 -11.58 -2.49 3.76
N LEU A 42 -11.82 -3.79 3.59
CA LEU A 42 -10.97 -4.68 2.81
C LEU A 42 -11.28 -4.51 1.33
N SER A 43 -10.31 -4.15 0.48
CA SER A 43 -10.58 -4.11 -0.95
C SER A 43 -9.70 -5.06 -1.76
N GLY A 44 -10.19 -5.44 -2.93
CA GLY A 44 -9.55 -6.33 -3.88
C GLY A 44 -10.49 -6.68 -5.03
N ARG A 45 -9.99 -7.39 -6.05
CA ARG A 45 -10.72 -7.64 -7.30
C ARG A 45 -11.77 -8.78 -7.24
N SER A 46 -11.72 -9.66 -6.24
CA SER A 46 -12.61 -10.82 -6.12
C SER A 46 -13.51 -10.67 -4.90
N ALA A 47 -14.82 -10.49 -5.13
CA ALA A 47 -15.83 -10.42 -4.07
C ALA A 47 -15.82 -11.68 -3.19
N GLU A 48 -15.70 -12.87 -3.78
CA GLU A 48 -15.65 -14.14 -3.08
C GLU A 48 -14.47 -14.22 -2.10
N ARG A 49 -13.26 -13.88 -2.56
CA ARG A 49 -12.06 -13.90 -1.71
C ARG A 49 -12.11 -12.83 -0.63
N LEU A 50 -12.73 -11.69 -0.90
CA LEU A 50 -12.97 -10.66 0.11
C LEU A 50 -13.96 -11.14 1.17
N ALA A 51 -15.05 -11.77 0.77
CA ALA A 51 -16.02 -12.35 1.70
C ALA A 51 -15.37 -13.41 2.61
N ALA A 52 -14.53 -14.29 2.06
CA ALA A 52 -13.75 -15.27 2.83
C ALA A 52 -12.81 -14.58 3.84
N ALA A 53 -12.15 -13.50 3.45
CA ALA A 53 -11.26 -12.74 4.33
C ALA A 53 -12.04 -12.07 5.49
N VAL A 54 -13.16 -11.42 5.19
CA VAL A 54 -14.05 -10.83 6.21
C VAL A 54 -14.57 -11.91 7.17
N ALA A 55 -15.04 -13.04 6.65
CA ALA A 55 -15.49 -14.17 7.47
C ALA A 55 -14.38 -14.72 8.37
N ALA A 56 -13.15 -14.84 7.86
CA ALA A 56 -11.99 -15.30 8.64
C ALA A 56 -11.62 -14.32 9.77
N ILE A 57 -11.76 -13.01 9.57
CA ILE A 57 -11.56 -12.01 10.62
C ILE A 57 -12.67 -12.15 11.68
N ARG A 58 -13.94 -12.17 11.27
CA ARG A 58 -15.10 -12.26 12.17
C ARG A 58 -15.14 -13.58 12.95
N ALA A 59 -14.71 -14.68 12.36
CA ALA A 59 -14.61 -15.97 13.07
C ALA A 59 -13.67 -15.89 14.30
N ARG A 60 -12.67 -15.02 14.29
CA ARG A 60 -11.77 -14.79 15.44
C ARG A 60 -12.15 -13.61 16.31
N MET A 61 -12.82 -12.65 15.73
CA MET A 61 -13.22 -11.39 16.35
C MET A 61 -14.66 -11.06 15.93
N PRO A 62 -15.67 -11.67 16.57
CA PRO A 62 -17.08 -11.52 16.15
C PRO A 62 -17.60 -10.07 16.12
N ARG A 63 -16.96 -9.19 16.90
CA ARG A 63 -17.32 -7.75 16.96
C ARG A 63 -16.41 -6.86 16.11
N ALA A 64 -15.54 -7.44 15.26
CA ALA A 64 -14.69 -6.65 14.39
C ALA A 64 -15.54 -5.85 13.40
N ASP A 65 -15.27 -4.55 13.34
CA ASP A 65 -15.90 -3.64 12.40
C ASP A 65 -15.12 -3.70 11.07
N VAL A 66 -15.55 -4.60 10.19
CA VAL A 66 -14.92 -4.85 8.90
C VAL A 66 -15.97 -5.03 7.83
N ASP A 67 -15.73 -4.45 6.67
CA ASP A 67 -16.50 -4.68 5.46
C ASP A 67 -15.60 -4.93 4.25
N SER A 68 -16.19 -5.04 3.07
CA SER A 68 -15.41 -5.23 1.85
C SER A 68 -15.94 -4.40 0.69
N LEU A 69 -15.02 -4.01 -0.20
CA LEU A 69 -15.31 -3.26 -1.40
C LEU A 69 -14.51 -3.80 -2.58
N VAL A 70 -15.19 -4.13 -3.68
CA VAL A 70 -14.52 -4.60 -4.89
C VAL A 70 -13.85 -3.42 -5.58
N ILE A 71 -12.51 -3.50 -5.69
CA ILE A 71 -11.68 -2.57 -6.47
C ILE A 71 -10.59 -3.41 -7.16
N ASP A 72 -10.61 -3.44 -8.48
CA ASP A 72 -9.51 -3.97 -9.28
C ASP A 72 -8.57 -2.83 -9.67
N THR A 73 -7.40 -2.79 -9.06
CA THR A 73 -6.40 -1.76 -9.33
C THR A 73 -5.78 -1.85 -10.73
N SER A 74 -6.06 -2.89 -11.51
CA SER A 74 -5.66 -2.98 -12.93
C SER A 74 -6.67 -2.36 -13.88
N SER A 75 -7.80 -1.82 -13.39
CA SER A 75 -8.86 -1.17 -14.17
C SER A 75 -9.19 0.19 -13.57
N LEU A 76 -8.96 1.25 -14.34
CA LEU A 76 -9.24 2.63 -13.90
C LEU A 76 -10.73 2.83 -13.63
N GLU A 77 -11.60 2.20 -14.42
CA GLU A 77 -13.05 2.24 -14.21
C GLU A 77 -13.45 1.55 -12.90
N SER A 78 -12.87 0.38 -12.58
CA SER A 78 -13.12 -0.28 -11.29
C SER A 78 -12.66 0.57 -10.11
N VAL A 79 -11.53 1.26 -10.26
CA VAL A 79 -11.01 2.20 -9.25
C VAL A 79 -11.96 3.38 -9.06
N ARG A 80 -12.46 3.99 -10.16
CA ARG A 80 -13.40 5.11 -10.12
C ARG A 80 -14.69 4.73 -9.37
N VAL A 81 -15.32 3.62 -9.79
CA VAL A 81 -16.57 3.12 -9.17
C VAL A 81 -16.36 2.77 -7.69
N GLY A 82 -15.22 2.15 -7.36
CA GLY A 82 -14.87 1.85 -5.98
C GLY A 82 -14.64 3.09 -5.14
N ALA A 83 -13.97 4.09 -5.68
CA ALA A 83 -13.73 5.36 -5.00
C ALA A 83 -15.03 6.12 -4.72
N GLU A 84 -15.96 6.20 -5.68
CA GLU A 84 -17.27 6.83 -5.50
C GLU A 84 -18.02 6.25 -4.29
N ARG A 85 -18.01 4.92 -4.14
CA ARG A 85 -18.62 4.26 -2.97
C ARG A 85 -17.92 4.57 -1.65
N LEU A 86 -16.65 4.97 -1.68
CA LEU A 86 -15.92 5.41 -0.49
C LEU A 86 -16.32 6.82 -0.09
N LEU A 87 -16.64 7.69 -1.05
CA LEU A 87 -17.05 9.06 -0.78
C LEU A 87 -18.39 9.15 -0.03
N ASP A 88 -19.24 8.15 -0.14
CA ASP A 88 -20.50 8.04 0.61
C ASP A 88 -20.31 7.59 2.07
N ARG A 89 -19.07 7.33 2.51
CA ARG A 89 -18.73 6.83 3.85
C ARG A 89 -18.06 7.90 4.70
N ALA A 90 -17.68 7.53 5.93
CA ALA A 90 -16.85 8.40 6.77
C ALA A 90 -15.50 8.68 6.12
N PRO A 91 -14.92 9.88 6.32
CA PRO A 91 -13.57 10.19 5.86
C PRO A 91 -12.54 9.15 6.29
N LEU A 92 -11.55 8.91 5.42
CA LEU A 92 -10.54 7.90 5.68
C LEU A 92 -9.38 8.46 6.52
N ASP A 93 -9.09 7.83 7.64
CA ASP A 93 -7.91 8.11 8.48
C ASP A 93 -6.64 7.46 7.95
N ALA A 94 -6.77 6.41 7.16
CA ALA A 94 -5.62 5.83 6.47
C ALA A 94 -6.03 5.06 5.20
N VAL A 95 -5.12 5.08 4.21
CA VAL A 95 -5.19 4.24 3.01
C VAL A 95 -3.90 3.44 2.90
N VAL A 96 -4.02 2.12 2.94
CA VAL A 96 -2.89 1.20 2.74
C VAL A 96 -2.91 0.71 1.29
N LEU A 97 -2.00 1.23 0.48
CA LEU A 97 -1.82 0.92 -0.93
C LEU A 97 -1.03 -0.40 -1.08
N ASN A 98 -1.70 -1.51 -0.68
CA ASN A 98 -1.06 -2.82 -0.56
C ASN A 98 -1.31 -3.73 -1.78
N ALA A 99 -2.38 -3.53 -2.53
CA ALA A 99 -2.63 -4.32 -3.73
C ALA A 99 -1.39 -4.34 -4.63
N GLY A 100 -1.12 -5.49 -5.21
CA GLY A 100 0.03 -5.59 -6.09
C GLY A 100 0.29 -7.00 -6.57
N MET A 101 0.79 -7.08 -7.78
CA MET A 101 1.19 -8.30 -8.44
C MET A 101 2.66 -8.56 -8.13
N VAL A 102 2.93 -9.63 -7.36
CA VAL A 102 4.28 -10.10 -7.01
C VAL A 102 4.71 -11.23 -7.97
N HIS A 103 3.76 -12.11 -8.29
CA HIS A 103 3.94 -13.14 -9.33
C HIS A 103 3.57 -12.54 -10.67
N THR A 104 4.57 -12.00 -11.34
CA THR A 104 4.42 -11.31 -12.62
C THR A 104 4.30 -12.30 -13.78
N PRO A 105 3.54 -11.97 -14.83
CA PRO A 105 3.48 -12.79 -16.06
C PRO A 105 4.87 -12.95 -16.68
N ALA A 106 5.10 -14.09 -17.32
CA ALA A 106 6.37 -14.34 -18.03
C ALA A 106 6.52 -13.45 -19.30
N ALA A 107 5.39 -13.07 -19.91
CA ALA A 107 5.33 -12.16 -21.06
C ALA A 107 4.67 -10.84 -20.63
N ARG A 108 4.97 -9.76 -21.37
CA ARG A 108 4.30 -8.46 -21.18
C ARG A 108 2.81 -8.61 -21.53
N LEU A 109 1.96 -8.29 -20.58
CA LEU A 109 0.52 -8.19 -20.74
C LEU A 109 0.07 -6.76 -20.51
N GLU A 110 -1.11 -6.42 -21.00
CA GLU A 110 -1.73 -5.11 -20.83
C GLU A 110 -3.01 -5.21 -19.98
N SER A 111 -3.28 -4.16 -19.24
CA SER A 111 -4.56 -3.94 -18.57
C SER A 111 -5.64 -3.58 -19.59
N VAL A 112 -6.90 -3.54 -19.14
CA VAL A 112 -8.02 -3.09 -19.98
C VAL A 112 -7.87 -1.64 -20.45
N ASP A 113 -7.05 -0.85 -19.77
CA ASP A 113 -6.74 0.55 -20.09
C ASP A 113 -5.48 0.69 -20.98
N GLY A 114 -4.92 -0.42 -21.51
CA GLY A 114 -3.75 -0.42 -22.42
C GLY A 114 -2.40 -0.19 -21.74
N ASN A 115 -2.32 -0.25 -20.40
CA ASN A 115 -1.06 -0.10 -19.68
C ASN A 115 -0.43 -1.46 -19.36
N GLU A 116 0.91 -1.52 -19.22
CA GLU A 116 1.60 -2.73 -18.76
C GLU A 116 0.97 -3.20 -17.43
N LEU A 117 0.59 -4.47 -17.36
CA LEU A 117 -0.30 -5.00 -16.33
C LEU A 117 0.23 -4.84 -14.89
N VAL A 118 1.54 -5.02 -14.68
CA VAL A 118 2.17 -4.86 -13.35
C VAL A 118 2.26 -3.39 -12.97
N LEU A 119 2.59 -2.52 -13.92
CA LEU A 119 2.57 -1.07 -13.73
C LEU A 119 1.15 -0.57 -13.44
N ALA A 120 0.16 -1.03 -14.23
CA ALA A 120 -1.25 -0.69 -14.01
C ALA A 120 -1.69 -1.08 -12.60
N THR A 121 -1.47 -2.33 -12.20
CA THR A 121 -1.91 -2.87 -10.91
C THR A 121 -1.21 -2.23 -9.71
N ASN A 122 0.13 -2.09 -9.78
CA ASN A 122 0.95 -1.71 -8.63
C ASN A 122 1.11 -0.19 -8.48
N VAL A 123 0.89 0.58 -9.56
CA VAL A 123 1.20 2.02 -9.60
C VAL A 123 0.00 2.84 -10.04
N LEU A 124 -0.50 2.65 -11.28
CA LEU A 124 -1.48 3.54 -11.87
C LEU A 124 -2.85 3.45 -11.18
N GLY A 125 -3.30 2.23 -10.84
CA GLY A 125 -4.54 2.03 -10.09
C GLY A 125 -4.49 2.67 -8.70
N HIS A 126 -3.34 2.65 -8.01
CA HIS A 126 -3.18 3.34 -6.75
C HIS A 126 -3.11 4.85 -6.91
N PHE A 127 -2.44 5.35 -7.96
CA PHE A 127 -2.43 6.76 -8.30
C PHE A 127 -3.85 7.28 -8.56
N ALA A 128 -4.62 6.55 -9.38
CA ALA A 128 -6.00 6.87 -9.68
C ALA A 128 -6.89 6.84 -8.42
N LEU A 129 -6.73 5.82 -7.57
CA LEU A 129 -7.45 5.74 -6.29
C LEU A 129 -7.17 6.98 -5.43
N LEU A 130 -5.91 7.37 -5.27
CA LEU A 130 -5.54 8.56 -4.52
C LEU A 130 -6.12 9.84 -5.13
N ALA A 131 -6.12 9.98 -6.45
CA ALA A 131 -6.71 11.15 -7.13
C ALA A 131 -8.20 11.31 -6.81
N HIS A 132 -8.92 10.20 -6.65
CA HIS A 132 -10.34 10.23 -6.30
C HIS A 132 -10.61 10.44 -4.80
N VAL A 133 -9.82 9.79 -3.90
CA VAL A 133 -10.14 9.79 -2.46
C VAL A 133 -9.42 10.88 -1.67
N LEU A 134 -8.46 11.60 -2.26
CA LEU A 134 -7.67 12.62 -1.56
C LEU A 134 -8.54 13.72 -0.89
N PRO A 135 -9.62 14.22 -1.53
CA PRO A 135 -10.53 15.18 -0.90
C PRO A 135 -11.28 14.61 0.31
N HIS A 136 -11.43 13.30 0.37
CA HIS A 136 -12.18 12.57 1.41
C HIS A 136 -11.30 12.02 2.55
N LEU A 137 -10.08 12.50 2.67
CA LEU A 137 -9.19 12.10 3.75
C LEU A 137 -9.40 12.95 5.00
N ALA A 138 -9.39 12.31 6.15
CA ALA A 138 -9.40 13.00 7.44
C ALA A 138 -8.10 13.80 7.66
N THR A 139 -8.18 14.86 8.46
CA THR A 139 -6.98 15.56 8.92
C THR A 139 -6.08 14.60 9.74
N GLY A 140 -4.80 14.54 9.41
CA GLY A 140 -3.85 13.60 9.99
C GLY A 140 -3.85 12.23 9.31
N ALA A 141 -4.58 12.06 8.21
CA ALA A 141 -4.64 10.78 7.49
C ALA A 141 -3.28 10.33 6.99
N ARG A 142 -3.10 9.02 6.90
CA ARG A 142 -1.85 8.38 6.46
C ARG A 142 -2.05 7.56 5.20
N LEU A 143 -1.25 7.85 4.19
CA LEU A 143 -1.17 7.12 2.93
C LEU A 143 0.07 6.22 2.95
N VAL A 144 -0.13 4.92 3.14
CA VAL A 144 0.97 3.97 3.31
C VAL A 144 1.15 3.14 2.05
N THR A 145 2.21 3.43 1.29
CA THR A 145 2.59 2.66 0.09
C THR A 145 3.47 1.47 0.47
N ILE A 146 3.19 0.30 -0.13
CA ILE A 146 4.02 -0.89 0.13
C ILE A 146 5.24 -0.91 -0.77
N GLY A 147 6.39 -0.64 -0.15
CA GLY A 147 7.72 -0.78 -0.76
C GLY A 147 8.20 -2.23 -0.86
N SER A 148 9.40 -2.42 -1.42
CA SER A 148 10.02 -3.74 -1.57
C SER A 148 11.55 -3.66 -1.53
N LEU A 149 12.18 -4.73 -1.05
CA LEU A 149 13.64 -4.91 -1.14
C LEU A 149 14.13 -5.10 -2.59
N SER A 150 13.26 -5.53 -3.51
CA SER A 150 13.56 -5.67 -4.94
C SER A 150 14.07 -4.37 -5.58
N THR A 151 13.68 -3.22 -5.01
CA THR A 151 14.14 -1.89 -5.48
C THR A 151 15.65 -1.72 -5.41
N ARG A 152 16.35 -2.48 -4.55
CA ARG A 152 17.81 -2.44 -4.40
C ARG A 152 18.53 -3.30 -5.43
N LEU A 153 17.84 -4.21 -6.09
CA LEU A 153 18.38 -5.24 -6.97
C LEU A 153 18.04 -5.03 -8.45
N SER A 154 17.52 -3.88 -8.82
CA SER A 154 17.11 -3.59 -10.18
C SER A 154 17.49 -2.18 -10.61
N THR A 155 17.77 -2.03 -11.90
CA THR A 155 17.92 -0.73 -12.56
C THR A 155 16.55 -0.18 -12.92
N PHE A 156 16.37 1.13 -12.79
CA PHE A 156 15.14 1.84 -13.09
C PHE A 156 15.24 2.57 -14.43
N ARG A 157 14.33 2.30 -15.35
CA ARG A 157 14.23 2.96 -16.65
C ARG A 157 13.03 3.89 -16.65
N VAL A 158 13.22 5.11 -16.21
CA VAL A 158 12.15 6.12 -16.13
C VAL A 158 11.63 6.55 -17.52
N ASP A 159 12.37 6.31 -18.58
CA ASP A 159 12.03 6.55 -19.98
C ASP A 159 11.37 5.34 -20.68
N ASP A 160 11.17 4.26 -19.95
CA ASP A 160 10.45 3.06 -20.44
C ASP A 160 9.66 2.39 -19.28
N LEU A 161 8.76 3.15 -18.66
CA LEU A 161 7.93 2.65 -17.55
C LEU A 161 6.99 1.53 -18.00
N GLN A 162 6.56 1.54 -19.25
CA GLN A 162 5.70 0.53 -19.88
C GLN A 162 6.44 -0.73 -20.31
N LEU A 163 7.78 -0.79 -20.18
CA LEU A 163 8.64 -1.90 -20.62
C LEU A 163 8.37 -2.32 -22.09
N GLN A 164 8.19 -1.34 -22.98
CA GLN A 164 7.92 -1.57 -24.39
C GLN A 164 9.16 -2.03 -25.15
N ARG A 165 10.36 -1.58 -24.75
CA ARG A 165 11.62 -1.94 -25.42
C ARG A 165 12.11 -3.35 -25.07
N SER A 166 11.94 -3.76 -23.81
CA SER A 166 12.24 -5.13 -23.37
C SER A 166 11.53 -5.44 -22.07
N TYR A 167 10.81 -6.54 -22.05
CA TYR A 167 10.10 -7.02 -20.87
C TYR A 167 10.90 -8.12 -20.17
N ASP A 168 10.91 -8.05 -18.85
CA ASP A 168 11.38 -9.09 -17.93
C ASP A 168 10.50 -9.05 -16.68
N ALA A 169 9.99 -10.21 -16.28
CA ALA A 169 9.03 -10.34 -15.18
C ALA A 169 9.55 -9.79 -13.85
N TRP A 170 10.83 -10.03 -13.51
CA TRP A 170 11.45 -9.48 -12.31
C TRP A 170 11.59 -7.96 -12.39
N ARG A 171 12.02 -7.47 -13.56
CA ARG A 171 12.15 -6.02 -13.80
C ARG A 171 10.80 -5.32 -13.70
N ALA A 172 9.73 -5.88 -14.28
CA ALA A 172 8.39 -5.32 -14.19
C ALA A 172 7.97 -5.10 -12.73
N TYR A 173 8.17 -6.10 -11.88
CA TYR A 173 7.90 -5.98 -10.46
C TYR A 173 8.78 -4.93 -9.77
N ALA A 174 10.10 -5.04 -9.92
CA ALA A 174 11.03 -4.15 -9.23
C ALA A 174 10.87 -2.70 -9.69
N GLN A 175 10.67 -2.46 -11.00
CA GLN A 175 10.41 -1.13 -11.56
C GLN A 175 9.09 -0.55 -11.04
N SER A 176 8.02 -1.34 -10.98
CA SER A 176 6.75 -0.89 -10.40
C SER A 176 6.91 -0.48 -8.92
N LYS A 177 7.75 -1.18 -8.15
CA LYS A 177 8.00 -0.85 -6.74
C LYS A 177 8.89 0.39 -6.57
N ILE A 178 9.82 0.64 -7.48
CA ILE A 178 10.57 1.91 -7.52
C ILE A 178 9.61 3.05 -7.86
N ALA A 179 8.78 2.89 -8.88
CA ALA A 179 7.81 3.91 -9.31
C ALA A 179 6.80 4.25 -8.21
N SER A 180 6.16 3.26 -7.57
CA SER A 180 5.21 3.49 -6.48
C SER A 180 5.85 4.17 -5.28
N THR A 181 7.08 3.79 -4.92
CA THR A 181 7.85 4.45 -3.84
C THR A 181 8.21 5.89 -4.21
N SER A 182 8.57 6.15 -5.47
CA SER A 182 8.87 7.51 -5.96
C SER A 182 7.64 8.40 -5.94
N ILE A 183 6.46 7.89 -6.32
CA ILE A 183 5.17 8.61 -6.21
C ILE A 183 4.87 8.94 -4.74
N ALA A 184 5.08 8.00 -3.82
CA ALA A 184 4.81 8.24 -2.41
C ALA A 184 5.65 9.40 -1.84
N PHE A 185 6.94 9.45 -2.17
CA PHE A 185 7.82 10.55 -1.75
C PHE A 185 7.50 11.86 -2.49
N GLU A 186 7.13 11.81 -3.76
CA GLU A 186 6.70 13.01 -4.49
C GLU A 186 5.40 13.55 -3.93
N LEU A 187 4.45 12.69 -3.58
CA LEU A 187 3.20 13.09 -2.94
C LEU A 187 3.47 13.78 -1.60
N ASP A 188 4.36 13.25 -0.76
CA ASP A 188 4.74 13.91 0.50
C ASP A 188 5.31 15.31 0.26
N ARG A 189 6.21 15.46 -0.72
CA ARG A 189 6.77 16.78 -1.08
C ARG A 189 5.70 17.77 -1.51
N ARG A 190 4.74 17.31 -2.32
CA ARG A 190 3.63 18.15 -2.81
C ARG A 190 2.65 18.50 -1.70
N LEU A 191 2.33 17.56 -0.80
CA LEU A 191 1.50 17.82 0.38
C LEU A 191 2.13 18.85 1.32
N ARG A 192 3.43 18.76 1.56
CA ARG A 192 4.17 19.75 2.36
C ARG A 192 4.15 21.13 1.71
N ARG A 193 4.35 21.19 0.39
CA ARG A 193 4.29 22.45 -0.37
C ARG A 193 2.91 23.07 -0.30
N ALA A 194 1.86 22.29 -0.58
CA ALA A 194 0.48 22.78 -0.50
C ALA A 194 0.11 23.29 0.90
N ALA A 195 0.66 22.67 1.97
CA ALA A 195 0.46 23.15 3.32
C ALA A 195 1.13 24.51 3.57
N VAL A 196 2.34 24.72 3.05
CA VAL A 196 3.05 26.00 3.15
C VAL A 196 2.33 27.09 2.36
N ASP A 197 2.00 26.81 1.09
CA ASP A 197 1.30 27.75 0.22
C ASP A 197 -0.06 28.17 0.82
N GLY A 198 -0.79 27.21 1.42
CA GLY A 198 -2.04 27.46 2.11
C GLY A 198 -1.90 28.28 3.40
N ALA A 199 -0.81 28.09 4.15
CA ALA A 199 -0.52 28.87 5.35
C ALA A 199 -0.19 30.31 5.00
N GLU A 200 0.66 30.53 3.99
CA GLU A 200 1.03 31.86 3.51
C GLU A 200 -0.22 32.63 3.03
N ALA A 201 -1.14 31.98 2.34
CA ALA A 201 -2.38 32.58 1.84
C ALA A 201 -3.28 33.11 2.97
N VAL A 202 -3.20 32.58 4.18
CA VAL A 202 -3.98 33.02 5.36
C VAL A 202 -3.13 33.72 6.42
N GLY A 203 -1.87 34.07 6.10
CA GLY A 203 -0.98 34.82 6.99
C GLY A 203 -0.50 34.01 8.21
N ALA A 204 -0.52 32.67 8.17
CA ALA A 204 -0.06 31.81 9.24
C ALA A 204 1.46 31.53 9.14
N ALA A 205 2.16 31.51 10.27
CA ALA A 205 3.62 31.36 10.31
C ALA A 205 4.14 29.98 9.86
N SER A 206 3.36 28.94 9.98
CA SER A 206 3.68 27.60 9.46
C SER A 206 2.42 26.72 9.40
N ALA A 207 2.38 25.74 8.49
CA ALA A 207 1.38 24.68 8.52
C ALA A 207 2.04 23.31 8.35
N MET A 208 1.60 22.34 9.14
CA MET A 208 1.91 20.93 8.92
C MET A 208 0.96 20.37 7.86
N PRO A 209 1.41 19.45 7.00
CA PRO A 209 0.53 18.83 6.04
C PRO A 209 -0.61 18.10 6.77
N ARG A 210 -1.83 18.26 6.26
CA ARG A 210 -3.02 17.60 6.82
C ARG A 210 -3.04 16.10 6.57
N VAL A 211 -2.22 15.61 5.63
CA VAL A 211 -2.10 14.20 5.26
C VAL A 211 -0.62 13.85 5.12
N HIS A 212 -0.26 12.64 5.52
CA HIS A 212 1.10 12.14 5.45
C HIS A 212 1.22 11.00 4.45
N SER A 213 2.11 11.13 3.46
CA SER A 213 2.45 10.04 2.54
C SER A 213 3.78 9.41 2.93
N LEU A 214 3.80 8.09 3.09
CA LEU A 214 4.97 7.36 3.54
C LEU A 214 5.01 5.94 2.97
N VAL A 215 6.12 5.25 3.18
CA VAL A 215 6.37 3.92 2.63
C VAL A 215 6.69 2.93 3.75
N ALA A 216 6.12 1.73 3.66
CA ALA A 216 6.51 0.61 4.50
C ALA A 216 6.83 -0.63 3.66
N HIS A 217 7.90 -1.36 3.99
CA HIS A 217 8.20 -2.63 3.32
C HIS A 217 8.17 -3.80 4.32
N PRO A 218 7.65 -4.97 3.88
CA PRO A 218 7.40 -6.11 4.75
C PRO A 218 8.62 -6.97 5.02
N GLY A 219 9.80 -6.62 4.51
CA GLY A 219 10.95 -7.52 4.47
C GLY A 219 10.70 -8.71 3.52
N TYR A 220 11.29 -9.86 3.86
CA TYR A 220 11.09 -11.10 3.11
C TYR A 220 10.01 -11.95 3.79
N SER A 221 8.79 -11.85 3.29
CA SER A 221 7.59 -12.44 3.93
C SER A 221 6.99 -13.54 3.07
N ILE A 222 6.92 -14.78 3.58
CA ILE A 222 6.56 -15.99 2.86
C ILE A 222 5.37 -16.73 3.48
N SER A 223 4.64 -17.49 2.65
CA SER A 223 3.36 -18.11 3.01
C SER A 223 3.50 -19.27 4.00
N GLY A 224 4.50 -20.13 3.83
CA GLY A 224 4.66 -21.30 4.69
C GLY A 224 5.04 -20.99 6.13
N ARG A 225 5.62 -19.81 6.39
CA ARG A 225 5.89 -19.29 7.73
C ARG A 225 4.73 -18.47 8.32
N THR A 226 3.66 -18.33 7.56
CA THR A 226 2.46 -17.60 7.95
C THR A 226 1.45 -18.54 8.61
N PRO A 227 0.71 -18.14 9.65
CA PRO A 227 -0.37 -18.92 10.23
C PRO A 227 -1.38 -19.38 9.16
N ARG A 228 -1.86 -20.59 9.29
CA ARG A 228 -2.95 -21.08 8.45
C ARG A 228 -4.23 -20.31 8.77
N VAL A 229 -4.89 -19.84 7.73
CA VAL A 229 -6.18 -19.16 7.79
C VAL A 229 -7.04 -19.74 6.68
N PRO A 230 -8.11 -20.49 6.99
CA PRO A 230 -9.00 -21.06 5.99
C PRO A 230 -9.51 -20.01 4.99
N GLY A 231 -9.47 -20.34 3.69
CA GLY A 231 -9.87 -19.45 2.61
C GLY A 231 -8.94 -18.26 2.32
N VAL A 232 -7.88 -18.05 3.11
CA VAL A 232 -6.99 -16.87 2.98
C VAL A 232 -5.52 -17.26 2.82
N ASN A 233 -5.01 -18.13 3.69
CA ASN A 233 -3.61 -18.57 3.67
C ASN A 233 -3.53 -20.05 4.06
N GLU A 234 -3.45 -20.92 3.07
CA GLU A 234 -3.44 -22.36 3.24
C GLU A 234 -2.21 -23.01 2.57
N PRO A 235 -0.99 -22.74 3.07
CA PRO A 235 0.21 -23.33 2.52
C PRO A 235 0.18 -24.85 2.70
N THR A 236 0.61 -25.57 1.68
CA THR A 236 0.77 -27.04 1.72
C THR A 236 1.87 -27.44 2.71
N ARG A 237 1.98 -28.72 3.01
CA ARG A 237 3.09 -29.25 3.83
C ARG A 237 4.44 -29.04 3.14
N LEU A 238 4.47 -29.16 1.81
CA LEU A 238 5.67 -28.93 1.01
C LEU A 238 6.09 -27.46 1.04
N ASP A 239 5.14 -26.52 0.87
CA ASP A 239 5.42 -25.09 1.01
C ASP A 239 6.00 -24.76 2.38
N ARG A 240 5.43 -25.35 3.44
CA ARG A 240 5.94 -25.14 4.81
C ARG A 240 7.35 -25.69 5.01
N PHE A 241 7.65 -26.82 4.42
CA PHE A 241 8.99 -27.41 4.48
C PHE A 241 9.99 -26.56 3.70
N ALA A 242 9.69 -26.22 2.44
CA ALA A 242 10.55 -25.37 1.60
C ALA A 242 10.80 -24.00 2.25
N ASP A 243 9.74 -23.38 2.80
CA ASP A 243 9.82 -22.10 3.47
C ASP A 243 10.52 -22.17 4.85
N ALA A 244 10.55 -23.35 5.48
CA ALA A 244 11.31 -23.56 6.73
C ALA A 244 12.82 -23.46 6.50
N LEU A 245 13.32 -23.88 5.36
CA LEU A 245 14.75 -23.75 4.98
C LEU A 245 15.17 -22.29 4.84
N GLN A 246 14.22 -21.38 4.58
CA GLN A 246 14.45 -19.95 4.45
C GLN A 246 14.28 -19.19 5.78
N ALA A 247 14.04 -19.88 6.89
CA ALA A 247 13.81 -19.31 8.22
C ALA A 247 14.86 -18.29 8.70
N PRO A 248 16.18 -18.46 8.39
CA PRO A 248 17.19 -17.48 8.79
C PRO A 248 16.94 -16.08 8.19
N PHE A 249 16.35 -16.00 7.00
CA PHE A 249 16.16 -14.74 6.25
C PHE A 249 14.71 -14.31 6.11
N ALA A 250 13.76 -15.23 6.23
CA ALA A 250 12.35 -15.01 5.98
C ALA A 250 11.51 -14.92 7.26
N GLN A 251 10.38 -14.23 7.16
CA GLN A 251 9.35 -14.19 8.19
C GLN A 251 7.96 -14.52 7.61
N GLY A 252 6.98 -14.78 8.47
CA GLY A 252 5.60 -14.93 8.02
C GLY A 252 4.97 -13.59 7.68
N LYS A 253 3.96 -13.59 6.80
CA LYS A 253 3.25 -12.36 6.36
C LYS A 253 2.59 -11.61 7.52
N HIS A 254 2.17 -12.29 8.58
CA HIS A 254 1.67 -11.67 9.81
C HIS A 254 2.72 -10.82 10.52
N ARG A 255 4.01 -11.19 10.44
CA ARG A 255 5.14 -10.39 10.92
C ARG A 255 5.52 -9.30 9.92
N GLY A 256 5.49 -9.61 8.63
CA GLY A 256 5.72 -8.63 7.58
C GLY A 256 4.69 -7.49 7.55
N ALA A 257 3.51 -7.69 8.11
CA ALA A 257 2.51 -6.65 8.29
C ALA A 257 2.87 -5.65 9.42
N GLU A 258 3.82 -5.96 10.31
CA GLU A 258 4.17 -5.09 11.44
C GLU A 258 4.66 -3.70 11.02
N PRO A 259 5.63 -3.55 10.08
CA PRO A 259 6.04 -2.21 9.62
C PRO A 259 4.90 -1.44 8.95
N ILE A 260 3.97 -2.13 8.27
CA ILE A 260 2.81 -1.50 7.62
C ILE A 260 1.85 -0.96 8.67
N VAL A 261 1.51 -1.78 9.67
CA VAL A 261 0.65 -1.36 10.78
C VAL A 261 1.30 -0.22 11.57
N HIS A 262 2.60 -0.32 11.87
CA HIS A 262 3.35 0.75 12.54
C HIS A 262 3.22 2.08 11.76
N ALA A 263 3.44 2.05 10.46
CA ALA A 263 3.29 3.22 9.59
C ALA A 263 1.86 3.82 9.63
N VAL A 264 0.84 2.99 9.89
CA VAL A 264 -0.56 3.47 10.02
C VAL A 264 -0.85 4.07 11.39
N VAL A 265 -0.30 3.51 12.49
CA VAL A 265 -0.83 3.81 13.84
C VAL A 265 0.13 4.49 14.80
N ALA A 266 1.45 4.42 14.58
CA ALA A 266 2.43 4.87 15.56
C ALA A 266 2.59 6.40 15.56
N ASP A 267 2.83 6.98 16.74
CA ASP A 267 2.92 8.43 16.92
C ASP A 267 4.25 9.03 16.45
N ASP A 268 5.30 8.19 16.32
CA ASP A 268 6.63 8.56 15.85
C ASP A 268 6.78 8.57 14.31
N VAL A 269 5.65 8.45 13.57
CA VAL A 269 5.63 8.37 12.11
C VAL A 269 5.29 9.71 11.48
N GLU A 270 6.14 10.12 10.54
CA GLU A 270 5.99 11.34 9.75
C GLU A 270 5.93 11.04 8.26
N GLY A 271 5.37 11.99 7.48
CA GLY A 271 5.41 11.94 6.03
C GLY A 271 6.84 11.89 5.49
N GLY A 272 7.04 11.25 4.32
CA GLY A 272 8.34 11.07 3.69
C GLY A 272 9.22 10.00 4.32
N GLN A 273 8.77 9.31 5.37
CA GLN A 273 9.52 8.23 6.01
C GLN A 273 9.39 6.91 5.24
N PHE A 274 10.39 6.03 5.45
CA PHE A 274 10.45 4.69 4.90
C PHE A 274 10.66 3.69 6.03
N TRP A 275 9.67 2.87 6.33
CA TRP A 275 9.69 1.91 7.42
C TRP A 275 9.93 0.49 6.92
N GLY A 276 10.64 -0.32 7.70
CA GLY A 276 10.87 -1.72 7.37
C GLY A 276 11.28 -2.53 8.58
N PRO A 277 11.51 -3.84 8.42
CA PRO A 277 12.04 -4.67 9.51
C PRO A 277 13.47 -4.26 9.88
N GLN A 278 13.79 -4.33 11.17
CA GLN A 278 15.09 -3.95 11.73
C GLN A 278 16.30 -4.58 11.01
N TYR A 279 16.18 -5.84 10.60
CA TYR A 279 17.24 -6.59 9.91
C TYR A 279 16.97 -6.66 8.39
N ALA A 280 16.35 -5.66 7.82
CA ALA A 280 15.95 -5.54 6.42
C ALA A 280 14.96 -6.62 5.96
N THR A 281 15.23 -7.90 6.17
CA THR A 281 14.38 -9.01 5.73
C THR A 281 13.35 -9.44 6.77
N LYS A 282 13.62 -9.24 8.07
CA LYS A 282 12.74 -9.60 9.20
C LYS A 282 13.03 -8.74 10.43
N GLY A 283 12.14 -8.80 11.43
CA GLY A 283 12.29 -8.14 12.73
C GLY A 283 11.23 -7.07 12.98
N PRO A 284 11.30 -6.37 14.14
CA PRO A 284 10.38 -5.30 14.48
C PRO A 284 10.50 -4.12 13.51
N PRO A 285 9.48 -3.25 13.45
CA PRO A 285 9.52 -2.03 12.65
C PRO A 285 10.68 -1.12 13.03
N ARG A 286 11.36 -0.58 12.04
CA ARG A 286 12.41 0.42 12.18
C ARG A 286 12.44 1.36 10.98
N LEU A 287 12.83 2.61 11.21
CA LEU A 287 13.12 3.54 10.13
C LEU A 287 14.26 2.99 9.27
N ALA A 288 14.03 2.91 7.96
CA ALA A 288 14.93 2.31 6.99
C ALA A 288 15.27 3.31 5.87
N MET A 289 16.30 3.01 5.10
CA MET A 289 16.71 3.88 3.99
C MET A 289 16.18 3.33 2.66
N PRO A 290 15.40 4.12 1.90
CA PRO A 290 15.03 3.78 0.53
C PRO A 290 16.22 3.91 -0.41
N THR A 291 16.06 3.45 -1.66
CA THR A 291 17.09 3.66 -2.70
C THR A 291 17.22 5.13 -3.07
N ARG A 292 18.42 5.53 -3.54
CA ARG A 292 18.63 6.90 -4.03
C ARG A 292 17.65 7.24 -5.16
N THR A 293 17.46 6.32 -6.10
CA THR A 293 16.52 6.47 -7.22
C THR A 293 15.11 6.79 -6.76
N SER A 294 14.57 6.03 -5.77
CA SER A 294 13.21 6.27 -5.27
C SER A 294 13.04 7.61 -4.53
N ARG A 295 14.12 8.17 -3.98
CA ARG A 295 14.10 9.47 -3.27
C ARG A 295 14.40 10.66 -4.18
N ASP A 296 14.90 10.42 -5.40
CA ASP A 296 15.26 11.50 -6.31
C ASP A 296 14.01 12.28 -6.75
N PRO A 297 13.94 13.61 -6.45
CA PRO A 297 12.78 14.42 -6.84
C PRO A 297 12.55 14.47 -8.35
N ARG A 298 13.63 14.38 -9.15
CA ARG A 298 13.52 14.37 -10.61
C ARG A 298 12.86 13.10 -11.13
N VAL A 299 13.21 11.96 -10.52
CA VAL A 299 12.55 10.67 -10.80
C VAL A 299 11.10 10.74 -10.36
N GLY A 300 10.83 11.23 -9.13
CA GLY A 300 9.47 11.41 -8.62
C GLY A 300 8.59 12.23 -9.56
N ALA A 301 9.06 13.41 -9.98
CA ALA A 301 8.33 14.29 -10.89
C ALA A 301 8.05 13.64 -12.26
N ARG A 302 9.01 12.90 -12.83
CA ARG A 302 8.82 12.19 -14.11
C ARG A 302 7.80 11.05 -14.02
N VAL A 303 7.88 10.25 -12.95
CA VAL A 303 6.91 9.16 -12.72
C VAL A 303 5.52 9.71 -12.46
N TRP A 304 5.44 10.83 -11.73
CA TRP A 304 4.18 11.52 -11.47
C TRP A 304 3.52 12.02 -12.75
N ALA A 305 4.23 12.78 -13.58
CA ALA A 305 3.72 13.28 -14.86
C ALA A 305 3.29 12.14 -15.79
N PHE A 306 4.06 11.04 -15.82
CA PHE A 306 3.66 9.85 -16.54
C PHE A 306 2.36 9.24 -15.99
N ALA A 307 2.20 9.16 -14.68
CA ALA A 307 0.99 8.61 -14.06
C ALA A 307 -0.24 9.48 -14.36
N GLU A 308 -0.12 10.82 -14.31
CA GLU A 308 -1.19 11.73 -14.73
C GLU A 308 -1.58 11.53 -16.20
N GLN A 309 -0.59 11.44 -17.08
CA GLN A 309 -0.83 11.18 -18.51
C GLN A 309 -1.49 9.80 -18.75
N ALA A 310 -0.99 8.75 -18.12
CA ALA A 310 -1.46 7.37 -18.32
C ALA A 310 -2.86 7.12 -17.73
N THR A 311 -3.23 7.84 -16.68
CA THR A 311 -4.55 7.72 -16.03
C THR A 311 -5.56 8.77 -16.51
N GLY A 312 -5.09 9.86 -17.10
CA GLY A 312 -5.93 11.02 -17.44
C GLY A 312 -6.41 11.80 -16.20
N LEU A 313 -5.84 11.51 -15.01
CA LEU A 313 -6.27 12.11 -13.74
C LEU A 313 -5.20 13.06 -13.18
N VAL A 314 -5.63 14.15 -12.57
CA VAL A 314 -4.77 15.04 -11.80
C VAL A 314 -4.89 14.71 -10.33
N LEU A 315 -3.78 14.38 -9.69
CA LEU A 315 -3.70 14.19 -8.24
C LEU A 315 -3.28 15.53 -7.61
N ASP A 316 -4.25 16.28 -7.11
CA ASP A 316 -4.03 17.63 -6.58
C ASP A 316 -3.97 17.63 -5.03
N PRO A 317 -2.78 17.81 -4.44
CA PRO A 317 -2.60 17.84 -2.98
C PRO A 317 -3.29 19.01 -2.28
N ALA A 318 -3.66 20.08 -2.99
CA ALA A 318 -4.39 21.20 -2.41
C ALA A 318 -5.84 20.85 -2.07
N ARG A 319 -6.39 19.78 -2.66
CA ARG A 319 -7.77 19.31 -2.43
C ARG A 319 -7.94 18.42 -1.20
N VAL A 320 -6.96 18.29 -0.33
CA VAL A 320 -7.06 17.49 0.90
C VAL A 320 -8.10 18.08 1.85
N GLY A 321 -9.16 17.30 2.15
CA GLY A 321 -10.20 17.68 3.11
C GLY A 321 -11.00 18.92 2.65
N SER A 322 -11.16 19.06 1.33
CA SER A 322 -11.97 20.14 0.73
C SER A 322 -13.44 19.78 0.64
#